data_390dafe2a2c6d447af12bb24c6e94eba
#
_entry.id   390dafe2a2c6d447af12bb24c6e94eba
#
_cell.length_a   1.000
_cell.length_b   1.000
_cell.length_c   1.000
_cell.angle_alpha   90.00
_cell.angle_beta   90.00
_cell.angle_gamma   90.00
#
_symmetry.space_group_name_H-M   'P 1'
#
loop_
_entity.id
_entity.type
_entity.pdbx_description
1 polymer ?
#
loop_
_entity_poly.entity_id
_entity_poly.type
_entity_poly.pdbx_seq_one_letter_code
_entity_poly.pdbx_strand_id
1 'polypeptide(L)'
;MATQARETAGLIGSDKVEGTAVYDAKGEKMARIERVMIEKRSGQVAYAVLSFGGFLGIGSDYYPIPWNSFSYDTSLGGYRTNITEEQLKGAPKYSGTNWDWEDRERGRKVYDYYGATWKDY
;
A
#
# COMPACT_ATOMS: atom_id res chain seq x y z
N MET A 1 -19.79 18.00 14.48
CA MET A 1 -19.55 17.94 14.14
C MET A 1 -19.23 17.45 13.37
N ALA A 2 -19.17 17.24 12.97
CA ALA A 2 -18.84 16.84 12.36
C ALA A 2 -18.34 16.82 11.65
N THR A 3 -18.18 16.94 11.70
CA THR A 3 -17.79 17.08 10.95
C THR A 3 -17.15 16.70 9.80
N GLN A 4 -16.24 16.40 9.71
CA GLN A 4 -15.61 16.02 8.53
C GLN A 4 -15.43 14.58 8.51
N ALA A 5 -16.31 13.84 7.91
CA ALA A 5 -16.16 12.43 7.74
C ALA A 5 -15.02 12.19 6.76
N ARG A 6 -13.97 11.53 7.22
CA ARG A 6 -12.89 11.11 6.34
C ARG A 6 -13.23 9.83 5.62
N GLU A 7 -14.35 9.24 5.96
CA GLU A 7 -14.75 7.96 5.40
C GLU A 7 -16.26 7.85 5.40
N THR A 8 -16.82 7.31 4.34
CA THR A 8 -18.24 6.97 4.26
C THR A 8 -18.34 5.48 3.98
N ALA A 9 -19.55 5.00 3.69
CA ALA A 9 -19.73 3.59 3.38
C ALA A 9 -18.95 3.16 2.13
N GLY A 10 -18.83 4.05 1.15
CA GLY A 10 -18.18 3.71 -0.10
C GLY A 10 -16.93 4.49 -0.43
N LEU A 11 -16.60 5.50 0.36
CA LEU A 11 -15.48 6.38 0.05
C LEU A 11 -14.61 6.58 1.28
N ILE A 12 -13.32 6.75 1.02
CA ILE A 12 -12.37 7.01 2.09
C ILE A 12 -11.45 8.15 1.64
N GLY A 13 -11.18 9.09 2.54
CA GLY A 13 -10.29 10.19 2.25
C GLY A 13 -8.85 9.75 2.18
N SER A 14 -8.07 10.36 1.31
CA SER A 14 -6.65 10.00 1.16
C SER A 14 -5.88 10.18 2.46
N ASP A 15 -6.24 11.20 3.23
CA ASP A 15 -5.59 11.46 4.50
C ASP A 15 -5.92 10.41 5.55
N LYS A 16 -7.03 9.70 5.39
CA LYS A 16 -7.37 8.59 6.26
C LYS A 16 -6.71 7.30 5.82
N VAL A 17 -6.52 7.12 4.52
CA VAL A 17 -5.81 5.96 4.01
C VAL A 17 -4.41 5.91 4.60
N GLU A 18 -3.75 7.06 4.66
CA GLU A 18 -2.45 7.17 5.30
C GLU A 18 -2.59 6.84 6.78
N GLY A 19 -1.75 5.94 7.24
CA GLY A 19 -1.79 5.47 8.61
C GLY A 19 -2.74 4.31 8.87
N THR A 20 -3.54 3.93 7.88
CA THR A 20 -4.47 2.83 8.04
C THR A 20 -3.72 1.50 8.11
N ALA A 21 -4.19 0.62 8.98
CA ALA A 21 -3.55 -0.68 9.17
C ALA A 21 -3.82 -1.61 7.99
N VAL A 22 -2.86 -2.48 7.74
CA VAL A 22 -2.98 -3.56 6.76
C VAL A 22 -2.90 -4.88 7.52
N TYR A 23 -3.85 -5.75 7.25
CA TYR A 23 -3.99 -7.03 7.94
C TYR A 23 -3.72 -8.18 6.97
N ASP A 24 -3.18 -9.26 7.50
CA ASP A 24 -2.92 -10.45 6.70
C ASP A 24 -4.19 -11.29 6.54
N ALA A 25 -4.07 -12.44 5.90
CA ALA A 25 -5.21 -13.31 5.65
C ALA A 25 -5.85 -13.82 6.93
N LYS A 26 -5.11 -13.82 8.03
CA LYS A 26 -5.63 -14.26 9.32
C LYS A 26 -6.27 -13.13 10.11
N GLY A 27 -6.21 -11.91 9.60
CA GLY A 27 -6.76 -10.76 10.29
C GLY A 27 -5.81 -10.13 11.29
N GLU A 28 -4.53 -10.47 11.23
CA GLU A 28 -3.53 -9.90 12.11
C GLU A 28 -2.85 -8.73 11.43
N LYS A 29 -2.63 -7.67 12.18
CA LYS A 29 -2.00 -6.48 11.64
C LYS A 29 -0.56 -6.78 11.27
N MET A 30 -0.19 -6.45 10.02
CA MET A 30 1.16 -6.70 9.56
C MET A 30 1.90 -5.44 9.16
N ALA A 31 1.18 -4.37 8.81
CA ALA A 31 1.82 -3.17 8.30
C ALA A 31 0.87 -1.99 8.41
N ARG A 32 1.37 -0.84 7.98
CA ARG A 32 0.58 0.37 7.93
C ARG A 32 0.84 1.04 6.59
N ILE A 33 -0.18 1.66 6.02
CA ILE A 33 -0.03 2.40 4.78
C ILE A 33 0.61 3.74 5.10
N GLU A 34 1.78 3.96 4.51
CA GLU A 34 2.49 5.22 4.68
C GLU A 34 1.90 6.29 3.77
N ARG A 35 1.61 5.91 2.53
CA ARG A 35 0.97 6.78 1.55
C ARG A 35 0.49 5.94 0.38
N VAL A 36 -0.33 6.58 -0.48
CA VAL A 36 -0.69 6.01 -1.76
C VAL A 36 -0.14 6.90 -2.86
N MET A 37 0.23 6.28 -3.97
CA MET A 37 0.70 7.00 -5.15
C MET A 37 -0.41 6.97 -6.18
N ILE A 38 -0.86 8.16 -6.57
CA ILE A 38 -2.03 8.33 -7.43
C ILE A 38 -1.57 8.77 -8.80
N GLU A 39 -2.06 8.10 -9.83
CA GLU A 39 -1.75 8.48 -11.19
C GLU A 39 -2.47 9.81 -11.49
N LYS A 40 -1.72 10.81 -11.90
CA LYS A 40 -2.23 12.18 -11.97
C LYS A 40 -3.39 12.35 -12.95
N ARG A 41 -3.37 11.65 -14.05
CA ARG A 41 -4.37 11.86 -15.11
C ARG A 41 -5.66 11.12 -14.84
N SER A 42 -5.56 9.86 -14.43
CA SER A 42 -6.73 9.04 -14.22
C SER A 42 -7.32 9.19 -12.83
N GLY A 43 -6.50 9.63 -11.87
CA GLY A 43 -6.92 9.67 -10.47
C GLY A 43 -6.92 8.31 -9.81
N GLN A 44 -6.39 7.29 -10.46
CA GLN A 44 -6.37 5.94 -9.91
C GLN A 44 -5.15 5.74 -9.05
N VAL A 45 -5.32 4.95 -7.98
CA VAL A 45 -4.21 4.60 -7.11
C VAL A 45 -3.38 3.52 -7.76
N ALA A 46 -2.10 3.78 -7.97
CA ALA A 46 -1.19 2.81 -8.55
C ALA A 46 -0.60 1.90 -7.47
N TYR A 47 -0.14 2.49 -6.37
CA TYR A 47 0.51 1.75 -5.29
C TYR A 47 0.02 2.22 -3.94
N ALA A 48 0.00 1.30 -2.98
CA ALA A 48 0.10 1.67 -1.58
C ALA A 48 1.54 1.44 -1.15
N VAL A 49 2.09 2.35 -0.37
CA VAL A 49 3.44 2.23 0.15
C VAL A 49 3.34 1.84 1.61
N LEU A 50 3.82 0.65 1.95
CA LEU A 50 3.71 0.11 3.29
C LEU A 50 4.98 0.32 4.09
N SER A 51 4.81 0.58 5.37
CA SER A 51 5.89 0.58 6.32
C SER A 51 5.64 -0.46 7.38
N PHE A 52 6.70 -1.06 7.88
CA PHE A 52 6.62 -2.09 8.90
C PHE A 52 7.39 -1.61 10.12
N GLY A 53 6.75 -1.72 11.29
CA GLY A 53 7.45 -1.48 12.53
C GLY A 53 8.01 -2.79 13.01
N GLY A 54 9.21 -2.80 13.50
CA GLY A 54 9.76 -3.97 14.13
C GLY A 54 10.56 -4.83 13.19
N PHE A 55 10.10 -6.01 12.90
CA PHE A 55 11.02 -7.04 12.43
C PHE A 55 11.37 -7.00 10.94
N LEU A 56 10.52 -6.47 10.09
CA LEU A 56 10.85 -6.36 8.68
C LEU A 56 11.44 -5.01 8.33
N GLY A 57 10.89 -4.01 8.92
CA GLY A 57 11.28 -2.66 8.61
C GLY A 57 12.25 -2.19 9.63
N ILE A 58 13.36 -1.83 9.19
CA ILE A 58 14.30 -1.21 10.05
C ILE A 58 14.25 0.23 9.69
N GLY A 59 13.21 0.86 10.20
CA GLY A 59 13.12 2.27 10.15
C GLY A 59 12.77 2.86 8.81
N SER A 60 13.54 2.66 7.80
CA SER A 60 13.41 3.44 6.59
C SER A 60 13.13 2.64 5.32
N ASP A 61 12.67 1.41 5.45
CA ASP A 61 12.32 0.63 4.28
C ASP A 61 10.84 0.73 3.99
N TYR A 62 10.50 0.98 2.73
CA TYR A 62 9.13 1.18 2.28
C TYR A 62 8.86 0.24 1.13
N TYR A 63 7.70 -0.40 1.16
CA TYR A 63 7.34 -1.44 0.20
C TYR A 63 6.17 -0.98 -0.65
N PRO A 64 6.41 -0.67 -1.94
CA PRO A 64 5.31 -0.34 -2.83
C PRO A 64 4.58 -1.62 -3.22
N ILE A 65 3.27 -1.62 -3.09
CA ILE A 65 2.44 -2.77 -3.37
C ILE A 65 1.30 -2.34 -4.28
N PRO A 66 1.02 -3.09 -5.36
CA PRO A 66 -0.07 -2.72 -6.25
C PRO A 66 -1.38 -2.56 -5.48
N TRP A 67 -2.11 -1.53 -5.81
CA TRP A 67 -3.34 -1.21 -5.08
C TRP A 67 -4.36 -2.36 -5.11
N ASN A 68 -4.42 -3.09 -6.23
CA ASN A 68 -5.38 -4.18 -6.33
C ASN A 68 -5.04 -5.42 -5.50
N SER A 69 -3.93 -5.37 -4.76
CA SER A 69 -3.60 -6.43 -3.80
C SER A 69 -4.35 -6.30 -2.48
N PHE A 70 -5.13 -5.24 -2.34
CA PHE A 70 -5.82 -4.95 -1.08
C PHE A 70 -7.32 -5.00 -1.25
N SER A 71 -8.02 -5.39 -0.19
CA SER A 71 -9.46 -5.19 -0.12
C SER A 71 -9.79 -4.63 1.25
N TYR A 72 -10.72 -3.70 1.28
CA TYR A 72 -11.11 -3.05 2.52
C TYR A 72 -11.98 -4.00 3.33
N ASP A 73 -11.68 -4.11 4.61
CA ASP A 73 -12.44 -4.99 5.51
C ASP A 73 -13.10 -4.09 6.56
N THR A 74 -14.41 -3.92 6.44
CA THR A 74 -15.14 -3.02 7.32
C THR A 74 -15.13 -3.48 8.78
N SER A 75 -15.03 -4.78 9.01
CA SER A 75 -14.99 -5.29 10.38
C SER A 75 -13.66 -5.01 11.05
N LEU A 76 -12.59 -4.89 10.27
CA LEU A 76 -11.26 -4.57 10.81
C LEU A 76 -10.98 -3.08 10.77
N GLY A 77 -11.72 -2.34 9.98
CA GLY A 77 -11.46 -0.91 9.81
C GLY A 77 -10.18 -0.63 9.05
N GLY A 78 -9.76 -1.52 8.17
CA GLY A 78 -8.54 -1.37 7.41
C GLY A 78 -8.50 -2.29 6.21
N TYR A 79 -7.35 -2.41 5.60
CA TYR A 79 -7.18 -3.19 4.39
C TYR A 79 -6.64 -4.57 4.69
N ARG A 80 -7.10 -5.54 3.95
CA ARG A 80 -6.63 -6.91 4.06
C ARG A 80 -5.90 -7.29 2.80
N THR A 81 -4.84 -8.09 2.93
CA THR A 81 -4.08 -8.56 1.79
C THR A 81 -3.71 -10.03 2.00
N ASN A 82 -3.49 -10.74 0.90
CA ASN A 82 -2.98 -12.10 0.95
C ASN A 82 -1.46 -12.17 0.81
N ILE A 83 -0.80 -11.03 0.74
CA ILE A 83 0.66 -10.99 0.65
C ILE A 83 1.23 -11.43 1.99
N THR A 84 2.23 -12.29 1.96
CA THR A 84 2.84 -12.85 3.15
C THR A 84 4.16 -12.17 3.48
N GLU A 85 4.62 -12.33 4.71
CA GLU A 85 5.93 -11.83 5.11
C GLU A 85 7.04 -12.44 4.28
N GLU A 86 6.88 -13.71 3.90
CA GLU A 86 7.87 -14.36 3.06
C GLU A 86 8.02 -13.68 1.72
N GLN A 87 6.90 -13.30 1.11
CA GLN A 87 6.94 -12.56 -0.14
C GLN A 87 7.63 -11.23 0.03
N LEU A 88 7.40 -10.56 1.15
CA LEU A 88 7.98 -9.24 1.38
C LEU A 88 9.49 -9.29 1.55
N LYS A 89 10.03 -10.39 2.02
CA LYS A 89 11.48 -10.49 2.21
C LYS A 89 12.25 -10.36 0.92
N GLY A 90 11.68 -10.81 -0.20
CA GLY A 90 12.34 -10.69 -1.50
C GLY A 90 11.75 -9.60 -2.38
N ALA A 91 10.86 -8.79 -1.86
CA ALA A 91 10.12 -7.84 -2.67
C ALA A 91 10.93 -6.57 -2.95
N PRO A 92 10.64 -5.89 -4.05
CA PRO A 92 11.23 -4.57 -4.31
C PRO A 92 10.86 -3.61 -3.18
N LYS A 93 11.83 -2.80 -2.78
CA LYS A 93 11.61 -1.84 -1.71
C LYS A 93 12.46 -0.61 -1.94
N TYR A 94 12.10 0.46 -1.27
CA TYR A 94 12.84 1.70 -1.27
C TYR A 94 13.35 1.98 0.14
N SER A 95 14.57 2.51 0.23
CA SER A 95 15.15 2.87 1.51
C SER A 95 15.26 4.39 1.58
N GLY A 96 14.92 4.93 2.74
CA GLY A 96 15.01 6.36 2.96
C GLY A 96 13.98 7.13 2.15
N THR A 97 14.36 8.29 1.65
CA THR A 97 13.44 9.18 0.94
C THR A 97 13.75 9.32 -0.54
N ASN A 98 14.74 8.60 -1.03
CA ASN A 98 15.18 8.75 -2.41
C ASN A 98 14.40 7.78 -3.31
N TRP A 99 13.16 8.12 -3.60
CA TRP A 99 12.25 7.24 -4.32
C TRP A 99 12.13 7.71 -5.77
N ASP A 100 12.43 6.80 -6.69
CA ASP A 100 12.31 7.09 -8.10
C ASP A 100 10.98 6.53 -8.61
N TRP A 101 9.92 7.27 -8.33
CA TRP A 101 8.57 6.86 -8.69
C TRP A 101 8.28 6.96 -10.17
N GLU A 102 9.14 7.65 -10.91
CA GLU A 102 8.93 7.82 -12.35
C GLU A 102 9.59 6.73 -13.16
N ASP A 103 10.32 5.84 -12.52
CA ASP A 103 10.98 4.74 -13.20
C ASP A 103 9.94 3.68 -13.54
N ARG A 104 9.52 3.68 -14.80
CA ARG A 104 8.50 2.74 -15.28
C ARG A 104 8.95 1.29 -15.17
N GLU A 105 10.22 1.06 -15.39
CA GLU A 105 10.76 -0.30 -15.32
C GLU A 105 10.66 -0.83 -13.89
N ARG A 106 10.94 0.03 -12.92
CA ARG A 106 10.81 -0.35 -11.52
C ARG A 106 9.36 -0.62 -11.16
N GLY A 107 8.44 0.18 -11.70
CA GLY A 107 7.02 -0.06 -11.51
C GLY A 107 6.57 -1.40 -12.06
N ARG A 108 7.06 -1.74 -13.25
CA ARG A 108 6.75 -3.05 -13.81
C ARG A 108 7.29 -4.18 -12.96
N LYS A 109 8.50 -4.02 -12.42
CA LYS A 109 9.07 -5.04 -11.55
C LYS A 109 8.23 -5.26 -10.30
N VAL A 110 7.73 -4.18 -9.72
CA VAL A 110 6.85 -4.29 -8.56
C VAL A 110 5.60 -5.07 -8.90
N TYR A 111 4.95 -4.69 -9.99
CA TYR A 111 3.70 -5.36 -10.40
C TYR A 111 3.95 -6.81 -10.76
N ASP A 112 5.04 -7.08 -11.49
CA ASP A 112 5.37 -8.47 -11.85
C ASP A 112 5.63 -9.32 -10.62
N TYR A 113 6.30 -8.75 -9.64
CA TYR A 113 6.61 -9.49 -8.43
C TYR A 113 5.33 -9.98 -7.73
N TYR A 114 4.29 -9.14 -7.72
CA TYR A 114 3.04 -9.49 -7.05
C TYR A 114 2.00 -10.09 -7.99
N GLY A 115 2.39 -10.36 -9.23
CA GLY A 115 1.48 -10.98 -10.19
C GLY A 115 0.38 -10.06 -10.68
N ALA A 116 0.60 -8.76 -10.64
CA ALA A 116 -0.39 -7.78 -11.09
C ALA A 116 -0.03 -7.27 -12.47
N THR A 117 -0.99 -6.66 -13.15
CA THR A 117 -0.78 -6.12 -14.49
C THR A 117 -0.43 -4.64 -14.40
N TRP A 118 0.71 -4.30 -14.95
CA TRP A 118 1.14 -2.90 -15.03
C TRP A 118 0.36 -2.19 -16.13
N LYS A 119 -0.23 -1.06 -15.80
CA LYS A 119 -1.07 -0.32 -16.77
C LYS A 119 -0.33 0.78 -17.49
N ASP A 120 0.92 0.95 -17.22
CA ASP A 120 1.74 1.94 -17.91
C ASP A 120 1.18 3.34 -17.74
N TYR A 121 1.06 3.74 -16.52
CA TYR A 121 0.57 5.06 -16.14
C TYR A 121 1.40 6.20 -16.72
#